data_0750f48e7d36007c671572ef92337f50
#
_entry.id   0750f48e7d36007c671572ef92337f50
#
_cell.length_a   1.000
_cell.length_b   1.000
_cell.length_c   1.000
_cell.angle_alpha   90.00
_cell.angle_beta   90.00
_cell.angle_gamma   90.00
#
_symmetry.space_group_name_H-M   'P 1'
#
loop_
_entity.id
_entity.type
_entity.pdbx_description
1 polymer ?
#
loop_
_entity_poly.entity_id
_entity_poly.type
_entity_poly.pdbx_seq_one_letter_code
_entity_poly.pdbx_strand_id
1 'polypeptide(L)'
;MSAEQKKYPRVLIVSHTVLARNTSMGKTMDTYFSGWDRDAIAQLYIQSEIPTDPLCVNYFRFTDPDALKSIVQRRRKGTVFTEADVRTERADPVEMGNLTGVYNYGRKRTPLIFLARDGMWRLSGWKHSGMLEWAKSFRPDVIFYASGDYAFSYRITRFLSEKLGIPYVICCFDDFYLFNPNRDMFLGKFRHNRFMKTARETLDGAAKILTVNDTMAEVYGRIFGRKCGVVWTAGNMTEMPEIPEKQGIVYLGDLGLGRNMQLSAIADAMRESEGPGIPEYLDVYSAETNPDILEPVKSNPGIRFHGAIPGNQVREVIHRAKAVIHTESFDPVIRERVRYSLSTKISDCLASGTGMLAYGPAEAASMDYLIRNEAAFTATSPEELREVLPRLFTDEAEYRRIVENAKALARKNHRPETTRETVRGALAEAAAGKRE
;
A
#
# COMPACT_ATOMS: atom_id res chain seq x y z
N MET A 1 19.88 -22.19 28.33
CA MET A 1 18.41 -22.22 28.16
C MET A 1 18.12 -22.02 26.69
N SER A 2 17.76 -23.08 25.99
CA SER A 2 17.39 -23.04 24.58
C SER A 2 16.09 -22.21 24.44
N ALA A 3 16.14 -21.10 23.69
CA ALA A 3 14.95 -20.39 23.27
C ALA A 3 14.10 -21.40 22.50
N GLU A 4 12.95 -21.81 23.03
CA GLU A 4 11.93 -22.51 22.29
C GLU A 4 11.65 -21.69 21.03
N GLN A 5 12.03 -22.24 19.88
CA GLN A 5 11.77 -21.66 18.59
C GLN A 5 10.23 -21.61 18.45
N LYS A 6 9.61 -20.45 18.67
CA LYS A 6 8.17 -20.25 18.50
C LYS A 6 7.80 -20.69 17.10
N LYS A 7 7.19 -21.85 16.99
CA LYS A 7 6.74 -22.39 15.71
C LYS A 7 5.57 -21.53 15.21
N TYR A 8 5.84 -20.70 14.21
CA TYR A 8 4.80 -19.89 13.58
C TYR A 8 3.83 -20.76 12.79
N PRO A 9 2.54 -20.36 12.67
CA PRO A 9 1.59 -21.11 11.85
C PRO A 9 2.01 -21.14 10.38
N ARG A 10 1.60 -22.17 9.67
CA ARG A 10 1.73 -22.25 8.21
C ARG A 10 0.72 -21.32 7.57
N VAL A 11 1.17 -20.36 6.78
CA VAL A 11 0.34 -19.28 6.24
C VAL A 11 0.16 -19.43 4.74
N LEU A 12 -1.10 -19.44 4.29
CA LEU A 12 -1.45 -19.29 2.88
C LEU A 12 -1.77 -17.81 2.61
N ILE A 13 -0.89 -17.11 1.90
CA ILE A 13 -1.14 -15.74 1.47
C ILE A 13 -2.03 -15.78 0.23
N VAL A 14 -3.15 -15.04 0.27
CA VAL A 14 -4.00 -14.79 -0.90
C VAL A 14 -3.90 -13.30 -1.25
N SER A 15 -3.47 -12.99 -2.47
CA SER A 15 -3.26 -11.61 -2.91
C SER A 15 -3.53 -11.44 -4.40
N HIS A 16 -3.73 -10.20 -4.85
CA HIS A 16 -3.79 -9.90 -6.28
C HIS A 16 -2.40 -9.92 -6.91
N THR A 17 -1.44 -9.27 -6.26
CA THR A 17 -0.05 -9.14 -6.71
C THR A 17 0.82 -10.27 -6.19
N VAL A 18 1.83 -10.64 -6.97
CA VAL A 18 2.88 -11.55 -6.52
C VAL A 18 3.83 -10.86 -5.55
N LEU A 19 4.44 -11.62 -4.66
CA LEU A 19 5.53 -11.13 -3.80
C LEU A 19 6.74 -10.73 -4.68
N ALA A 20 7.12 -9.46 -4.59
CA ALA A 20 8.21 -8.88 -5.38
C ALA A 20 8.82 -7.70 -4.64
N ARG A 21 10.09 -7.78 -4.25
CA ARG A 21 10.79 -6.75 -3.44
C ARG A 21 10.85 -5.36 -4.07
N ASN A 22 10.68 -5.27 -5.38
CA ASN A 22 10.72 -4.02 -6.14
C ASN A 22 9.37 -3.28 -6.20
N THR A 23 8.33 -3.79 -5.54
CA THR A 23 7.01 -3.15 -5.46
C THR A 23 6.73 -2.66 -4.03
N SER A 24 5.90 -1.63 -3.89
CA SER A 24 5.49 -1.10 -2.57
C SER A 24 4.80 -2.18 -1.72
N MET A 25 3.86 -2.91 -2.31
CA MET A 25 3.17 -4.03 -1.65
C MET A 25 4.16 -5.13 -1.27
N GLY A 26 5.10 -5.47 -2.16
CA GLY A 26 6.10 -6.50 -1.92
C GLY A 26 7.01 -6.15 -0.74
N LYS A 27 7.49 -4.92 -0.64
CA LYS A 27 8.29 -4.44 0.51
C LYS A 27 7.51 -4.54 1.82
N THR A 28 6.23 -4.19 1.80
CA THR A 28 5.35 -4.30 2.97
C THR A 28 5.19 -5.76 3.38
N MET A 29 4.95 -6.66 2.43
CA MET A 29 4.81 -8.09 2.69
C MET A 29 6.12 -8.73 3.14
N ASP A 30 7.27 -8.32 2.56
CA ASP A 30 8.59 -8.76 3.02
C ASP A 30 8.81 -8.37 4.49
N THR A 31 8.42 -7.17 4.90
CA THR A 31 8.46 -6.76 6.31
C THR A 31 7.56 -7.63 7.20
N TYR A 32 6.33 -7.91 6.77
CA TYR A 32 5.36 -8.68 7.56
C TYR A 32 5.83 -10.12 7.81
N PHE A 33 6.44 -10.75 6.81
CA PHE A 33 6.84 -12.14 6.84
C PHE A 33 8.36 -12.37 6.98
N SER A 34 9.14 -11.31 7.10
CA SER A 34 10.59 -11.40 7.34
C SER A 34 10.90 -12.23 8.59
N GLY A 35 11.82 -13.19 8.44
CA GLY A 35 12.19 -14.12 9.50
C GLY A 35 11.13 -15.19 9.82
N TRP A 36 10.13 -15.36 8.96
CA TRP A 36 9.26 -16.52 8.94
C TRP A 36 9.98 -17.68 8.23
N ASP A 37 9.68 -18.91 8.63
CA ASP A 37 10.17 -20.06 7.89
C ASP A 37 9.57 -20.05 6.46
N ARG A 38 10.41 -20.02 5.44
CA ARG A 38 10.01 -19.95 4.04
C ARG A 38 9.12 -21.12 3.63
N ASP A 39 9.36 -22.31 4.21
CA ASP A 39 8.55 -23.51 3.98
C ASP A 39 7.18 -23.44 4.67
N ALA A 40 7.01 -22.52 5.61
CA ALA A 40 5.73 -22.27 6.27
C ALA A 40 4.91 -21.17 5.59
N ILE A 41 5.34 -20.64 4.45
CA ILE A 41 4.62 -19.66 3.63
C ILE A 41 4.32 -20.23 2.25
N ALA A 42 3.08 -20.05 1.79
CA ALA A 42 2.69 -20.28 0.41
C ALA A 42 1.87 -19.08 -0.09
N GLN A 43 1.97 -18.76 -1.38
CA GLN A 43 1.21 -17.66 -1.97
C GLN A 43 0.34 -18.11 -3.14
N LEU A 44 -0.94 -17.77 -3.07
CA LEU A 44 -1.87 -17.79 -4.19
C LEU A 44 -2.04 -16.36 -4.71
N TYR A 45 -1.80 -16.15 -6.01
CA TYR A 45 -1.90 -14.82 -6.60
C TYR A 45 -2.52 -14.86 -8.00
N ILE A 46 -2.92 -13.67 -8.50
CA ILE A 46 -3.80 -13.54 -9.67
C ILE A 46 -3.09 -12.82 -10.83
N GLN A 47 -2.07 -12.04 -10.53
CA GLN A 47 -1.29 -11.29 -11.51
C GLN A 47 -0.46 -12.21 -12.42
N SER A 48 -0.17 -11.77 -13.66
CA SER A 48 0.57 -12.60 -14.63
C SER A 48 2.07 -12.68 -14.36
N GLU A 49 2.61 -11.84 -13.47
CA GLU A 49 4.05 -11.78 -13.18
C GLU A 49 4.57 -13.07 -12.54
N ILE A 50 5.87 -13.31 -12.70
CA ILE A 50 6.58 -14.43 -12.09
C ILE A 50 7.12 -13.96 -10.74
N PRO A 51 7.17 -14.82 -9.69
CA PRO A 51 7.75 -14.46 -8.41
C PRO A 51 9.22 -14.04 -8.55
N THR A 52 9.59 -12.95 -7.87
CA THR A 52 10.98 -12.46 -7.81
C THR A 52 11.50 -12.37 -6.38
N ASP A 53 10.66 -12.68 -5.40
CA ASP A 53 11.02 -12.64 -3.98
C ASP A 53 11.18 -14.06 -3.41
N PRO A 54 12.33 -14.37 -2.78
CA PRO A 54 12.56 -15.67 -2.16
C PRO A 54 11.86 -15.83 -0.79
N LEU A 55 10.97 -14.92 -0.38
CA LEU A 55 10.26 -14.99 0.91
C LEU A 55 9.43 -16.27 1.05
N CYS A 56 8.96 -16.80 -0.06
CA CYS A 56 8.12 -17.98 -0.14
C CYS A 56 8.67 -18.91 -1.23
N VAL A 57 8.51 -20.22 -1.06
CA VAL A 57 8.98 -21.25 -2.01
C VAL A 57 7.85 -21.97 -2.74
N ASN A 58 6.59 -21.71 -2.35
CA ASN A 58 5.41 -22.35 -2.91
C ASN A 58 4.43 -21.30 -3.44
N TYR A 59 4.22 -21.30 -4.74
CA TYR A 59 3.32 -20.34 -5.39
C TYR A 59 2.28 -21.04 -6.25
N PHE A 60 1.06 -20.53 -6.23
CA PHE A 60 0.01 -20.91 -7.17
C PHE A 60 -0.53 -19.66 -7.86
N ARG A 61 -0.53 -19.67 -9.19
CA ARG A 61 -1.06 -18.59 -10.02
C ARG A 61 -2.26 -19.04 -10.82
N PHE A 62 -3.33 -18.20 -10.75
CA PHE A 62 -4.47 -18.34 -11.66
C PHE A 62 -4.92 -16.93 -12.10
N THR A 63 -4.71 -16.62 -13.36
CA THR A 63 -4.82 -15.26 -13.91
C THR A 63 -6.14 -15.04 -14.66
N ASP A 64 -6.41 -13.77 -15.08
CA ASP A 64 -7.53 -13.46 -15.99
C ASP A 64 -7.47 -14.25 -17.31
N PRO A 65 -6.29 -14.40 -17.97
CA PRO A 65 -6.14 -15.31 -19.10
C PRO A 65 -6.54 -16.76 -18.81
N ASP A 66 -6.14 -17.27 -17.64
CA ASP A 66 -6.50 -18.64 -17.25
C ASP A 66 -8.00 -18.77 -17.03
N ALA A 67 -8.62 -17.76 -16.42
CA ALA A 67 -10.06 -17.67 -16.25
C ALA A 67 -10.80 -17.70 -17.60
N LEU A 68 -10.36 -16.88 -18.56
CA LEU A 68 -10.92 -16.83 -19.91
C LEU A 68 -10.73 -18.16 -20.66
N LYS A 69 -9.53 -18.72 -20.65
CA LYS A 69 -9.21 -20.03 -21.28
C LYS A 69 -10.03 -21.15 -20.65
N SER A 70 -10.32 -21.09 -19.36
CA SER A 70 -11.14 -22.10 -18.68
C SER A 70 -12.60 -22.12 -19.17
N ILE A 71 -13.12 -20.98 -19.62
CA ILE A 71 -14.45 -20.87 -20.20
C ILE A 71 -14.45 -21.34 -21.65
N VAL A 72 -13.55 -20.80 -22.47
CA VAL A 72 -13.55 -21.00 -23.93
C VAL A 72 -12.97 -22.35 -24.33
N GLN A 73 -11.85 -22.75 -23.73
CA GLN A 73 -11.07 -23.94 -24.08
C GLN A 73 -11.24 -25.09 -23.09
N ARG A 74 -12.06 -24.92 -22.03
CA ARG A 74 -12.21 -25.87 -20.91
C ARG A 74 -10.88 -26.23 -20.22
N ARG A 75 -9.82 -25.46 -20.43
CA ARG A 75 -8.53 -25.62 -19.77
C ARG A 75 -8.57 -24.95 -18.39
N ARG A 76 -8.60 -25.76 -17.34
CA ARG A 76 -8.86 -25.32 -15.96
C ARG A 76 -7.62 -25.41 -15.03
N LYS A 77 -6.41 -25.51 -15.57
CA LYS A 77 -5.19 -25.65 -14.75
C LYS A 77 -4.60 -24.27 -14.44
N GLY A 78 -4.32 -24.01 -13.14
CA GLY A 78 -3.43 -22.96 -12.70
C GLY A 78 -1.95 -23.35 -12.88
N THR A 79 -1.04 -22.44 -12.60
CA THR A 79 0.40 -22.65 -12.67
C THR A 79 0.98 -22.70 -11.28
N VAL A 80 1.74 -23.75 -10.98
CA VAL A 80 2.52 -23.86 -9.73
C VAL A 80 3.94 -23.40 -10.03
N PHE A 81 4.51 -22.61 -9.11
CA PHE A 81 5.92 -22.22 -9.12
C PHE A 81 6.57 -22.68 -7.81
N THR A 82 7.83 -23.05 -7.93
CA THR A 82 8.69 -23.46 -6.82
C THR A 82 9.86 -22.48 -6.70
N GLU A 83 10.74 -22.69 -5.72
CA GLU A 83 11.94 -21.88 -5.56
C GLU A 83 12.81 -21.84 -6.84
N ALA A 84 12.86 -22.94 -7.60
CA ALA A 84 13.62 -23.00 -8.85
C ALA A 84 13.07 -22.09 -9.97
N ASP A 85 11.82 -21.67 -9.85
CA ASP A 85 11.14 -20.81 -10.81
C ASP A 85 11.22 -19.31 -10.44
N VAL A 86 11.70 -19.00 -9.22
CA VAL A 86 11.86 -17.61 -8.75
C VAL A 86 13.01 -16.95 -9.50
N ARG A 87 12.76 -15.80 -10.11
CA ARG A 87 13.75 -15.07 -10.91
C ARG A 87 14.28 -13.87 -10.13
N THR A 88 15.54 -13.51 -10.35
CA THR A 88 16.18 -12.32 -9.76
C THR A 88 15.73 -11.03 -10.41
N GLU A 89 15.28 -11.09 -11.66
CA GLU A 89 14.80 -9.94 -12.43
C GLU A 89 13.32 -10.09 -12.79
N ARG A 90 12.63 -8.95 -12.93
CA ARG A 90 11.23 -8.93 -13.35
C ARG A 90 11.12 -9.50 -14.76
N ALA A 91 10.47 -10.63 -14.89
CA ALA A 91 10.18 -11.18 -16.20
C ALA A 91 9.11 -10.34 -16.90
N ASP A 92 9.26 -10.16 -18.20
CA ASP A 92 8.22 -9.54 -19.02
C ASP A 92 6.88 -10.28 -18.88
N PRO A 93 5.76 -9.55 -18.96
CA PRO A 93 4.43 -10.16 -18.87
C PRO A 93 4.31 -11.27 -19.92
N VAL A 94 3.67 -12.37 -19.54
CA VAL A 94 3.39 -13.48 -20.44
C VAL A 94 2.76 -12.96 -21.74
N GLU A 95 3.40 -13.22 -22.88
CA GLU A 95 2.85 -12.90 -24.19
C GLU A 95 1.49 -13.59 -24.38
N MET A 96 0.47 -12.78 -24.61
CA MET A 96 -0.93 -13.22 -24.69
C MET A 96 -1.35 -13.63 -26.10
N GLY A 97 -0.44 -13.56 -27.07
CA GLY A 97 -0.75 -13.85 -28.47
C GLY A 97 -1.94 -13.00 -28.96
N ASN A 98 -2.89 -13.64 -29.67
CA ASN A 98 -4.07 -12.97 -30.25
C ASN A 98 -5.04 -12.33 -29.21
N LEU A 99 -4.85 -12.55 -27.90
CA LEU A 99 -5.68 -11.98 -26.82
C LEU A 99 -5.08 -10.69 -26.21
N THR A 100 -3.93 -10.24 -26.68
CA THR A 100 -3.23 -9.05 -26.12
C THR A 100 -4.11 -7.78 -26.18
N GLY A 101 -4.84 -7.57 -27.28
CA GLY A 101 -5.75 -6.44 -27.42
C GLY A 101 -6.92 -6.46 -26.40
N VAL A 102 -7.52 -7.62 -26.19
CA VAL A 102 -8.61 -7.81 -25.21
C VAL A 102 -8.09 -7.61 -23.79
N TYR A 103 -6.89 -8.10 -23.51
CA TYR A 103 -6.24 -7.93 -22.21
C TYR A 103 -5.91 -6.46 -21.92
N ASN A 104 -5.32 -5.75 -22.88
CA ASN A 104 -4.99 -4.33 -22.71
C ASN A 104 -6.25 -3.47 -22.55
N TYR A 105 -7.33 -3.76 -23.27
CA TYR A 105 -8.63 -3.11 -23.06
C TYR A 105 -9.20 -3.44 -21.68
N GLY A 106 -9.08 -4.68 -21.21
CA GLY A 106 -9.51 -5.13 -19.89
C GLY A 106 -8.77 -4.47 -18.71
N ARG A 107 -7.62 -3.82 -18.94
CA ARG A 107 -6.91 -3.05 -17.91
C ARG A 107 -7.52 -1.67 -17.63
N LYS A 108 -8.40 -1.17 -18.49
CA LYS A 108 -9.14 0.08 -18.23
C LYS A 108 -10.06 -0.11 -17.02
N ARG A 109 -9.99 0.80 -16.05
CA ARG A 109 -10.78 0.73 -14.80
C ARG A 109 -12.19 1.33 -14.95
N THR A 110 -12.95 0.87 -15.95
CA THR A 110 -14.35 1.29 -16.12
C THR A 110 -15.30 0.33 -15.43
N PRO A 111 -16.49 0.79 -14.95
CA PRO A 111 -17.48 -0.07 -14.29
C PRO A 111 -17.88 -1.29 -15.11
N LEU A 112 -18.05 -1.11 -16.43
CA LEU A 112 -18.43 -2.19 -17.34
C LEU A 112 -17.35 -3.29 -17.40
N ILE A 113 -16.08 -2.90 -17.49
CA ILE A 113 -14.94 -3.85 -17.53
C ILE A 113 -14.85 -4.62 -16.22
N PHE A 114 -15.02 -3.95 -15.08
CA PHE A 114 -15.04 -4.63 -13.78
C PHE A 114 -16.20 -5.62 -13.67
N LEU A 115 -17.40 -5.27 -14.17
CA LEU A 115 -18.55 -6.18 -14.18
C LEU A 115 -18.32 -7.37 -15.11
N ALA A 116 -17.78 -7.14 -16.31
CA ALA A 116 -17.43 -8.19 -17.25
C ALA A 116 -16.37 -9.14 -16.68
N ARG A 117 -15.34 -8.58 -16.01
CA ARG A 117 -14.30 -9.35 -15.33
C ARG A 117 -14.89 -10.18 -14.18
N ASP A 118 -15.76 -9.59 -13.33
CA ASP A 118 -16.44 -10.33 -12.27
C ASP A 118 -17.34 -11.45 -12.80
N GLY A 119 -18.03 -11.22 -13.90
CA GLY A 119 -18.83 -12.23 -14.62
C GLY A 119 -17.94 -13.35 -15.17
N MET A 120 -16.83 -13.01 -15.83
CA MET A 120 -15.86 -13.97 -16.33
C MET A 120 -15.32 -14.88 -15.19
N TRP A 121 -14.92 -14.28 -14.06
CA TRP A 121 -14.44 -15.05 -12.92
C TRP A 121 -15.54 -15.94 -12.28
N ARG A 122 -16.80 -15.52 -12.31
CA ARG A 122 -17.92 -16.36 -11.84
C ARG A 122 -18.16 -17.58 -12.71
N LEU A 123 -18.00 -17.41 -14.03
CA LEU A 123 -18.20 -18.48 -15.02
C LEU A 123 -16.94 -19.35 -15.19
N SER A 124 -15.77 -18.86 -14.80
CA SER A 124 -14.52 -19.59 -14.95
C SER A 124 -14.42 -20.81 -14.04
N GLY A 125 -13.60 -21.76 -14.48
CA GLY A 125 -13.38 -23.00 -13.74
C GLY A 125 -12.34 -22.91 -12.62
N TRP A 126 -12.11 -21.75 -12.01
CA TRP A 126 -11.07 -21.57 -11.01
C TRP A 126 -11.16 -22.54 -9.81
N LYS A 127 -12.38 -22.96 -9.42
CA LYS A 127 -12.58 -23.97 -8.36
C LYS A 127 -12.01 -25.35 -8.71
N HIS A 128 -11.81 -25.61 -10.00
CA HIS A 128 -11.28 -26.85 -10.53
C HIS A 128 -9.87 -26.69 -11.15
N SER A 129 -9.17 -25.62 -10.78
CA SER A 129 -7.84 -25.27 -11.34
C SER A 129 -6.67 -26.05 -10.73
N GLY A 130 -6.91 -26.92 -9.76
CA GLY A 130 -5.88 -27.56 -8.92
C GLY A 130 -5.49 -26.71 -7.69
N MET A 131 -6.09 -25.53 -7.55
CA MET A 131 -5.84 -24.61 -6.44
C MET A 131 -6.08 -25.22 -5.07
N LEU A 132 -7.20 -25.93 -4.91
CA LEU A 132 -7.58 -26.54 -3.63
C LEU A 132 -6.63 -27.70 -3.26
N GLU A 133 -6.28 -28.55 -4.23
CA GLU A 133 -5.37 -29.67 -4.03
C GLU A 133 -3.97 -29.18 -3.69
N TRP A 134 -3.49 -28.14 -4.38
CA TRP A 134 -2.23 -27.49 -4.05
C TRP A 134 -2.27 -26.89 -2.63
N ALA A 135 -3.32 -26.17 -2.26
CA ALA A 135 -3.46 -25.60 -0.92
C ALA A 135 -3.53 -26.70 0.17
N LYS A 136 -4.24 -27.82 -0.10
CA LYS A 136 -4.27 -29.00 0.79
C LYS A 136 -2.89 -29.63 0.98
N SER A 137 -2.09 -29.74 -0.10
CA SER A 137 -0.74 -30.29 0.00
C SER A 137 0.19 -29.43 0.84
N PHE A 138 0.00 -28.14 0.82
CA PHE A 138 0.73 -27.20 1.67
C PHE A 138 0.31 -27.29 3.15
N ARG A 139 -0.92 -27.70 3.47
CA ARG A 139 -1.49 -27.80 4.83
C ARG A 139 -1.35 -26.50 5.63
N PRO A 140 -1.97 -25.40 5.20
CA PRO A 140 -1.93 -24.15 5.95
C PRO A 140 -2.78 -24.23 7.23
N ASP A 141 -2.36 -23.49 8.26
CA ASP A 141 -3.11 -23.32 9.52
C ASP A 141 -4.04 -22.10 9.45
N VAL A 142 -3.70 -21.11 8.64
CA VAL A 142 -4.42 -19.83 8.51
C VAL A 142 -4.19 -19.22 7.14
N ILE A 143 -5.18 -18.46 6.64
CA ILE A 143 -5.05 -17.66 5.43
C ILE A 143 -4.76 -16.20 5.84
N PHE A 144 -3.76 -15.57 5.22
CA PHE A 144 -3.58 -14.13 5.21
C PHE A 144 -4.09 -13.58 3.89
N TYR A 145 -5.17 -12.81 3.91
CA TYR A 145 -5.74 -12.22 2.72
C TYR A 145 -5.36 -10.72 2.61
N ALA A 146 -4.52 -10.40 1.64
CA ALA A 146 -4.22 -9.03 1.24
C ALA A 146 -5.33 -8.49 0.34
N SER A 147 -6.25 -7.70 0.90
CA SER A 147 -7.46 -7.29 0.18
C SER A 147 -7.20 -6.29 -0.94
N GLY A 148 -8.07 -6.30 -1.93
CA GLY A 148 -8.06 -5.39 -3.07
C GLY A 148 -9.49 -5.07 -3.55
N ASP A 149 -9.64 -4.50 -4.75
CA ASP A 149 -10.93 -4.04 -5.31
C ASP A 149 -11.63 -5.10 -6.20
N TYR A 150 -11.27 -6.37 -6.09
CA TYR A 150 -11.76 -7.45 -6.94
C TYR A 150 -12.59 -8.47 -6.16
N ALA A 151 -13.92 -8.51 -6.40
CA ALA A 151 -14.85 -9.38 -5.69
C ALA A 151 -14.48 -10.88 -5.75
N PHE A 152 -13.84 -11.34 -6.82
CA PHE A 152 -13.47 -12.74 -6.95
C PHE A 152 -12.37 -13.17 -5.96
N SER A 153 -11.42 -12.30 -5.57
CA SER A 153 -10.40 -12.64 -4.58
C SER A 153 -11.01 -12.86 -3.19
N TYR A 154 -12.03 -12.12 -2.82
CA TYR A 154 -12.82 -12.35 -1.60
C TYR A 154 -13.52 -13.71 -1.65
N ARG A 155 -14.12 -14.08 -2.79
CA ARG A 155 -14.76 -15.39 -2.97
C ARG A 155 -13.76 -16.56 -2.91
N ILE A 156 -12.57 -16.39 -3.49
CA ILE A 156 -11.49 -17.38 -3.42
C ILE A 156 -11.06 -17.61 -1.97
N THR A 157 -10.84 -16.52 -1.22
CA THR A 157 -10.46 -16.59 0.20
C THR A 157 -11.49 -17.38 1.03
N ARG A 158 -12.78 -17.03 0.91
CA ARG A 158 -13.85 -17.76 1.62
C ARG A 158 -13.94 -19.22 1.21
N PHE A 159 -13.85 -19.50 -0.10
CA PHE A 159 -13.87 -20.87 -0.62
C PHE A 159 -12.73 -21.71 -0.04
N LEU A 160 -11.51 -21.19 -0.02
CA LEU A 160 -10.36 -21.90 0.53
C LEU A 160 -10.51 -22.10 2.05
N SER A 161 -10.92 -21.06 2.78
CA SER A 161 -11.19 -21.15 4.21
C SER A 161 -12.21 -22.23 4.53
N GLU A 162 -13.35 -22.23 3.82
CA GLU A 162 -14.41 -23.24 3.99
C GLU A 162 -13.92 -24.66 3.65
N LYS A 163 -13.25 -24.84 2.50
CA LYS A 163 -12.81 -26.17 2.03
C LYS A 163 -11.63 -26.77 2.80
N LEU A 164 -10.81 -25.91 3.40
CA LEU A 164 -9.68 -26.33 4.24
C LEU A 164 -10.06 -26.40 5.73
N GLY A 165 -11.19 -25.82 6.13
CA GLY A 165 -11.62 -25.75 7.53
C GLY A 165 -10.73 -24.83 8.38
N ILE A 166 -10.10 -23.81 7.80
CA ILE A 166 -9.14 -22.93 8.47
C ILE A 166 -9.61 -21.47 8.48
N PRO A 167 -9.25 -20.69 9.52
CA PRO A 167 -9.59 -19.26 9.59
C PRO A 167 -8.79 -18.43 8.59
N TYR A 168 -9.24 -17.18 8.39
CA TYR A 168 -8.48 -16.19 7.65
C TYR A 168 -8.44 -14.85 8.39
N VAL A 169 -7.31 -14.17 8.23
CA VAL A 169 -7.07 -12.78 8.61
C VAL A 169 -7.09 -11.95 7.35
N ILE A 170 -7.87 -10.88 7.32
CA ILE A 170 -7.91 -9.95 6.20
C ILE A 170 -7.13 -8.68 6.55
N CYS A 171 -6.24 -8.25 5.66
CA CYS A 171 -5.51 -7.00 5.79
C CYS A 171 -5.98 -6.02 4.70
N CYS A 172 -6.55 -4.89 5.13
CA CYS A 172 -7.05 -3.83 4.28
C CYS A 172 -5.96 -2.77 4.12
N PHE A 173 -5.25 -2.82 2.98
CA PHE A 173 -4.18 -1.86 2.64
C PHE A 173 -4.70 -0.53 2.15
N ASP A 174 -5.94 -0.51 1.67
CA ASP A 174 -6.64 0.66 1.16
C ASP A 174 -8.15 0.53 1.41
N ASP A 175 -8.88 1.63 1.35
CA ASP A 175 -10.33 1.62 1.51
C ASP A 175 -11.05 1.29 0.20
N PHE A 176 -11.05 0.02 -0.16
CA PHE A 176 -11.85 -0.47 -1.30
C PHE A 176 -13.33 -0.69 -0.94
N TYR A 177 -13.65 -0.76 0.35
CA TYR A 177 -15.01 -1.06 0.79
C TYR A 177 -15.94 0.14 0.68
N LEU A 178 -15.53 1.31 1.17
CA LEU A 178 -16.34 2.52 1.17
C LEU A 178 -16.15 3.36 -0.10
N PHE A 179 -14.91 3.42 -0.62
CA PHE A 179 -14.60 4.27 -1.76
C PHE A 179 -15.16 3.73 -3.08
N ASN A 180 -15.96 4.54 -3.76
CA ASN A 180 -16.48 4.25 -5.10
C ASN A 180 -16.04 5.34 -6.11
N PRO A 181 -15.02 5.08 -6.95
CA PRO A 181 -14.53 6.06 -7.93
C PRO A 181 -15.54 6.41 -9.02
N ASN A 182 -16.62 5.64 -9.15
CA ASN A 182 -17.64 5.80 -10.19
C ASN A 182 -19.04 6.01 -9.57
N ARG A 183 -19.10 6.66 -8.41
CA ARG A 183 -20.34 6.87 -7.65
C ARG A 183 -21.43 7.61 -8.41
N ASP A 184 -21.07 8.46 -9.38
CA ASP A 184 -22.02 9.25 -10.16
C ASP A 184 -22.58 8.48 -11.36
N MET A 185 -21.99 7.33 -11.70
CA MET A 185 -22.43 6.45 -12.78
C MET A 185 -23.35 5.34 -12.26
N PHE A 186 -24.48 5.08 -12.96
CA PHE A 186 -25.40 3.99 -12.60
C PHE A 186 -24.69 2.63 -12.50
N LEU A 187 -23.93 2.26 -13.53
CA LEU A 187 -23.14 1.02 -13.51
C LEU A 187 -22.06 1.01 -12.43
N GLY A 188 -21.51 2.17 -12.06
CA GLY A 188 -20.56 2.32 -10.96
C GLY A 188 -21.19 2.00 -9.62
N LYS A 189 -22.37 2.55 -9.33
CA LYS A 189 -23.16 2.22 -8.12
C LYS A 189 -23.52 0.75 -8.06
N PHE A 190 -24.03 0.20 -9.16
CA PHE A 190 -24.41 -1.21 -9.23
C PHE A 190 -23.21 -2.15 -8.98
N ARG A 191 -22.08 -1.88 -9.65
CA ARG A 191 -20.85 -2.64 -9.44
C ARG A 191 -20.39 -2.57 -7.98
N HIS A 192 -20.35 -1.36 -7.42
CA HIS A 192 -19.86 -1.14 -6.05
C HIS A 192 -20.76 -1.84 -5.02
N ASN A 193 -22.07 -1.75 -5.13
CA ASN A 193 -23.01 -2.45 -4.24
C ASN A 193 -22.81 -3.98 -4.28
N ARG A 194 -22.57 -4.54 -5.46
CA ARG A 194 -22.25 -5.98 -5.59
C ARG A 194 -20.90 -6.33 -4.96
N PHE A 195 -19.90 -5.47 -5.14
CA PHE A 195 -18.60 -5.61 -4.51
C PHE A 195 -18.72 -5.52 -2.99
N MET A 196 -19.36 -4.48 -2.46
CA MET A 196 -19.61 -4.30 -1.03
C MET A 196 -20.29 -5.52 -0.39
N LYS A 197 -21.31 -6.08 -1.03
CA LYS A 197 -21.96 -7.29 -0.53
C LYS A 197 -20.96 -8.44 -0.38
N THR A 198 -20.15 -8.71 -1.40
CA THR A 198 -19.15 -9.80 -1.37
C THR A 198 -18.05 -9.53 -0.36
N ALA A 199 -17.56 -8.28 -0.29
CA ALA A 199 -16.55 -7.86 0.66
C ALA A 199 -17.09 -7.94 2.10
N ARG A 200 -18.33 -7.47 2.34
CA ARG A 200 -19.01 -7.56 3.64
C ARG A 200 -19.06 -8.98 4.17
N GLU A 201 -19.54 -9.92 3.37
CA GLU A 201 -19.62 -11.33 3.73
C GLU A 201 -18.23 -11.92 4.11
N THR A 202 -17.16 -11.40 3.49
CA THR A 202 -15.79 -11.86 3.79
C THR A 202 -15.23 -11.16 5.03
N LEU A 203 -15.48 -9.87 5.20
CA LEU A 203 -15.05 -9.12 6.38
C LEU A 203 -15.75 -9.62 7.64
N ASP A 204 -17.07 -9.88 7.58
CA ASP A 204 -17.84 -10.43 8.71
C ASP A 204 -17.35 -11.84 9.11
N GLY A 205 -16.94 -12.67 8.14
CA GLY A 205 -16.43 -14.02 8.39
C GLY A 205 -14.95 -14.11 8.78
N ALA A 206 -14.20 -13.01 8.70
CA ALA A 206 -12.78 -12.99 9.05
C ALA A 206 -12.56 -13.27 10.54
N ALA A 207 -11.52 -14.03 10.88
CA ALA A 207 -11.11 -14.20 12.28
C ALA A 207 -10.62 -12.87 12.84
N LYS A 208 -9.85 -12.11 12.03
CA LYS A 208 -9.41 -10.75 12.36
C LYS A 208 -9.42 -9.85 11.12
N ILE A 209 -9.68 -8.55 11.34
CA ILE A 209 -9.52 -7.49 10.35
C ILE A 209 -8.33 -6.64 10.78
N LEU A 210 -7.36 -6.48 9.89
CA LEU A 210 -6.21 -5.60 10.03
C LEU A 210 -6.33 -4.44 9.05
N THR A 211 -5.95 -3.25 9.49
CA THR A 211 -5.92 -2.02 8.69
C THR A 211 -4.54 -1.38 8.80
N VAL A 212 -4.26 -0.41 7.94
CA VAL A 212 -2.92 0.23 7.88
C VAL A 212 -2.78 1.49 8.72
N ASN A 213 -3.87 1.94 9.36
CA ASN A 213 -3.88 3.06 10.31
C ASN A 213 -5.08 2.97 11.26
N ASP A 214 -5.03 3.77 12.32
CA ASP A 214 -6.03 3.82 13.37
C ASP A 214 -7.37 4.42 12.90
N THR A 215 -7.35 5.46 12.07
CA THR A 215 -8.56 6.07 11.51
C THR A 215 -9.40 5.05 10.74
N MET A 216 -8.75 4.24 9.89
CA MET A 216 -9.42 3.16 9.17
C MET A 216 -9.91 2.06 10.12
N ALA A 217 -9.10 1.71 11.15
CA ALA A 217 -9.48 0.72 12.16
C ALA A 217 -10.75 1.13 12.92
N GLU A 218 -10.85 2.38 13.31
CA GLU A 218 -12.03 2.91 14.00
C GLU A 218 -13.28 2.90 13.12
N VAL A 219 -13.15 3.34 11.86
CA VAL A 219 -14.28 3.36 10.91
C VAL A 219 -14.77 1.95 10.61
N TYR A 220 -13.84 1.03 10.31
CA TYR A 220 -14.19 -0.37 10.04
C TYR A 220 -14.71 -1.06 11.30
N GLY A 221 -14.14 -0.74 12.48
CA GLY A 221 -14.62 -1.23 13.77
C GLY A 221 -16.10 -0.89 14.02
N ARG A 222 -16.49 0.35 13.72
CA ARG A 222 -17.91 0.79 13.81
C ARG A 222 -18.80 0.10 12.79
N ILE A 223 -18.33 -0.08 11.54
CA ILE A 223 -19.12 -0.70 10.46
C ILE A 223 -19.35 -2.19 10.70
N PHE A 224 -18.34 -2.90 11.19
CA PHE A 224 -18.37 -4.36 11.36
C PHE A 224 -18.69 -4.79 12.81
N GLY A 225 -18.89 -3.82 13.73
CA GLY A 225 -19.25 -4.09 15.13
C GLY A 225 -18.19 -4.88 15.89
N ARG A 226 -16.90 -4.71 15.53
CA ARG A 226 -15.78 -5.46 16.12
C ARG A 226 -14.48 -4.65 16.08
N LYS A 227 -13.55 -5.00 16.96
CA LYS A 227 -12.23 -4.36 16.97
C LYS A 227 -11.44 -4.75 15.72
N CYS A 228 -10.87 -3.75 15.03
CA CYS A 228 -9.91 -3.94 13.97
C CYS A 228 -8.50 -3.68 14.48
N GLY A 229 -7.54 -4.52 14.09
CA GLY A 229 -6.13 -4.32 14.42
C GLY A 229 -5.48 -3.30 13.48
N VAL A 230 -4.43 -2.62 13.95
CA VAL A 230 -3.63 -1.73 13.10
C VAL A 230 -2.26 -2.35 12.85
N VAL A 231 -1.89 -2.45 11.58
CA VAL A 231 -0.55 -2.85 11.15
C VAL A 231 0.07 -1.70 10.40
N TRP A 232 0.92 -0.96 11.11
CA TRP A 232 1.61 0.18 10.54
C TRP A 232 2.66 -0.26 9.50
N THR A 233 2.85 0.54 8.47
CA THR A 233 3.97 0.35 7.53
C THR A 233 5.27 0.59 8.25
N ALA A 234 6.22 -0.33 8.14
CA ALA A 234 7.54 -0.18 8.74
C ALA A 234 8.38 0.88 8.00
N GLY A 235 9.12 1.66 8.75
CA GLY A 235 10.13 2.58 8.25
C GLY A 235 11.55 2.04 8.47
N ASN A 236 12.51 2.64 7.79
CA ASN A 236 13.91 2.33 7.98
C ASN A 236 14.45 3.06 9.23
N MET A 237 14.59 2.33 10.32
CA MET A 237 15.04 2.87 11.63
C MET A 237 16.56 3.00 11.75
N THR A 238 17.35 2.74 10.71
CA THR A 238 18.82 2.89 10.79
C THR A 238 19.16 4.36 11.02
N GLU A 239 19.98 4.65 11.98
CA GLU A 239 20.44 6.01 12.23
C GLU A 239 21.43 6.46 11.14
N MET A 240 21.36 7.72 10.77
CA MET A 240 22.29 8.36 9.84
C MET A 240 23.20 9.32 10.63
N PRO A 241 24.45 9.50 10.20
CA PRO A 241 25.35 10.48 10.83
C PRO A 241 24.70 11.87 10.85
N GLU A 242 24.91 12.63 11.93
CA GLU A 242 24.43 14.01 11.98
C GLU A 242 25.04 14.86 10.88
N ILE A 243 24.20 15.66 10.23
CA ILE A 243 24.65 16.69 9.27
C ILE A 243 24.51 18.04 9.96
N PRO A 244 25.62 18.80 10.09
CA PRO A 244 25.62 20.07 10.84
C PRO A 244 24.62 21.08 10.28
N GLU A 245 24.44 21.11 8.96
CA GLU A 245 23.55 22.04 8.28
C GLU A 245 22.77 21.33 7.18
N LYS A 246 21.48 21.11 7.44
CA LYS A 246 20.54 20.57 6.46
C LYS A 246 19.96 21.71 5.62
N GLN A 247 19.86 21.49 4.30
CA GLN A 247 19.44 22.52 3.37
C GLN A 247 18.38 22.01 2.39
N GLY A 248 17.57 22.94 1.88
CA GLY A 248 16.58 22.64 0.84
C GLY A 248 15.34 21.93 1.34
N ILE A 249 14.41 21.79 0.43
CA ILE A 249 13.15 21.08 0.63
C ILE A 249 12.94 20.11 -0.53
N VAL A 250 12.57 18.87 -0.23
CA VAL A 250 12.52 17.81 -1.23
C VAL A 250 11.19 17.06 -1.21
N TYR A 251 10.76 16.65 -2.39
CA TYR A 251 9.69 15.67 -2.56
C TYR A 251 10.21 14.45 -3.30
N LEU A 252 9.89 13.25 -2.82
CA LEU A 252 10.26 12.00 -3.47
C LEU A 252 9.02 11.12 -3.62
N GLY A 253 8.63 10.84 -4.88
CA GLY A 253 7.59 9.85 -5.11
C GLY A 253 6.71 10.06 -6.32
N ASP A 254 5.53 9.43 -6.27
CA ASP A 254 4.48 9.49 -7.28
C ASP A 254 3.82 10.89 -7.29
N LEU A 255 3.68 11.48 -8.48
CA LEU A 255 3.04 12.78 -8.73
C LEU A 255 1.54 12.67 -8.98
N GLY A 256 1.00 11.47 -9.13
CA GLY A 256 -0.42 11.24 -9.32
C GLY A 256 -1.27 11.66 -8.13
N LEU A 257 -2.59 11.49 -8.25
CA LEU A 257 -3.54 11.89 -7.22
C LEU A 257 -3.48 13.37 -6.85
N GLY A 258 -3.22 14.23 -7.83
CA GLY A 258 -3.18 15.70 -7.66
C GLY A 258 -1.98 16.23 -6.88
N ARG A 259 -1.00 15.39 -6.53
CA ARG A 259 0.21 15.82 -5.80
C ARG A 259 1.06 16.80 -6.61
N ASN A 260 1.10 16.64 -7.94
CA ASN A 260 1.75 17.59 -8.85
C ASN A 260 1.23 19.02 -8.67
N MET A 261 -0.09 19.21 -8.54
CA MET A 261 -0.71 20.53 -8.32
C MET A 261 -0.36 21.10 -6.94
N GLN A 262 -0.34 20.22 -5.91
CA GLN A 262 0.00 20.67 -4.56
C GLN A 262 1.48 21.05 -4.44
N LEU A 263 2.37 20.34 -5.12
CA LEU A 263 3.80 20.69 -5.18
C LEU A 263 4.02 22.02 -5.87
N SER A 264 3.27 22.29 -6.96
CA SER A 264 3.28 23.59 -7.61
C SER A 264 2.82 24.71 -6.67
N ALA A 265 1.73 24.49 -5.93
CA ALA A 265 1.24 25.46 -4.94
C ALA A 265 2.24 25.71 -3.79
N ILE A 266 2.96 24.67 -3.34
CA ILE A 266 4.03 24.82 -2.34
C ILE A 266 5.18 25.66 -2.91
N ALA A 267 5.62 25.38 -4.13
CA ALA A 267 6.70 26.14 -4.78
C ALA A 267 6.33 27.62 -5.01
N ASP A 268 5.07 27.88 -5.38
CA ASP A 268 4.56 29.24 -5.51
C ASP A 268 4.54 29.97 -4.15
N ALA A 269 4.05 29.30 -3.10
CA ALA A 269 4.06 29.83 -1.75
C ALA A 269 5.50 30.11 -1.24
N MET A 270 6.47 29.26 -1.57
CA MET A 270 7.89 29.48 -1.24
C MET A 270 8.42 30.75 -1.90
N ARG A 271 8.09 30.99 -3.16
CA ARG A 271 8.51 32.19 -3.92
C ARG A 271 7.82 33.48 -3.43
N GLU A 272 6.60 33.38 -2.93
CA GLU A 272 5.84 34.49 -2.35
C GLU A 272 6.26 34.80 -0.91
N SER A 273 6.87 33.85 -0.22
CA SER A 273 7.27 33.98 1.19
C SER A 273 8.61 34.71 1.29
N GLU A 274 8.63 35.79 2.04
CA GLU A 274 9.86 36.47 2.43
C GLU A 274 10.39 35.91 3.73
N GLY A 275 11.68 35.49 3.75
CA GLY A 275 12.30 35.00 4.99
C GLY A 275 13.68 34.37 4.76
N PRO A 276 14.57 34.46 5.76
CA PRO A 276 15.87 33.83 5.66
C PRO A 276 15.75 32.32 5.65
N GLY A 277 16.56 31.68 4.81
CA GLY A 277 16.66 30.20 4.75
C GLY A 277 15.62 29.49 3.90
N ILE A 278 14.57 30.17 3.42
CA ILE A 278 13.63 29.58 2.45
C ILE A 278 14.40 29.33 1.15
N PRO A 279 14.44 28.05 0.66
CA PRO A 279 15.17 27.75 -0.57
C PRO A 279 14.47 28.31 -1.79
N GLU A 280 15.25 28.70 -2.80
CA GLU A 280 14.72 29.21 -4.08
C GLU A 280 13.90 28.18 -4.84
N TYR A 281 14.23 26.89 -4.66
CA TYR A 281 13.62 25.78 -5.40
C TYR A 281 13.16 24.66 -4.48
N LEU A 282 12.05 24.05 -4.88
CA LEU A 282 11.62 22.75 -4.42
C LEU A 282 12.22 21.65 -5.31
N ASP A 283 13.01 20.75 -4.75
CA ASP A 283 13.59 19.62 -5.48
C ASP A 283 12.61 18.44 -5.54
N VAL A 284 12.22 18.02 -6.75
CA VAL A 284 11.24 16.95 -6.98
C VAL A 284 11.88 15.76 -7.68
N TYR A 285 11.78 14.58 -7.04
CA TYR A 285 12.24 13.30 -7.57
C TYR A 285 11.06 12.38 -7.83
N SER A 286 10.84 11.98 -9.09
CA SER A 286 9.74 11.08 -9.45
C SER A 286 10.07 10.27 -10.70
N ALA A 287 9.57 9.04 -10.73
CA ALA A 287 9.60 8.17 -11.92
C ALA A 287 8.41 8.40 -12.87
N GLU A 288 7.62 9.46 -12.65
CA GLU A 288 6.48 9.80 -13.51
C GLU A 288 6.94 10.12 -14.93
N THR A 289 6.22 9.62 -15.91
CA THR A 289 6.50 9.81 -17.33
C THR A 289 5.34 10.40 -18.12
N ASN A 290 4.14 10.46 -17.51
CA ASN A 290 2.97 11.05 -18.15
C ASN A 290 3.13 12.58 -18.28
N PRO A 291 3.16 13.15 -19.50
CA PRO A 291 3.34 14.58 -19.71
C PRO A 291 2.28 15.44 -18.98
N ASP A 292 1.03 15.02 -18.95
CA ASP A 292 -0.08 15.78 -18.33
C ASP A 292 0.10 15.90 -16.80
N ILE A 293 0.71 14.89 -16.17
CA ILE A 293 1.01 14.90 -14.74
C ILE A 293 2.30 15.70 -14.47
N LEU A 294 3.27 15.64 -15.38
CA LEU A 294 4.55 16.33 -15.24
C LEU A 294 4.47 17.82 -15.52
N GLU A 295 3.52 18.25 -16.35
CA GLU A 295 3.45 19.63 -16.82
C GLU A 295 3.42 20.66 -15.69
N PRO A 296 2.56 20.57 -14.65
CA PRO A 296 2.53 21.53 -13.55
C PRO A 296 3.83 21.61 -12.75
N VAL A 297 4.60 20.52 -12.71
CA VAL A 297 5.88 20.44 -11.99
C VAL A 297 7.01 21.02 -12.83
N LYS A 298 7.04 20.72 -14.13
CA LYS A 298 8.13 21.16 -15.02
C LYS A 298 7.99 22.61 -15.48
N SER A 299 6.76 23.11 -15.57
CA SER A 299 6.50 24.50 -15.96
C SER A 299 6.66 25.49 -14.79
N ASN A 300 6.63 25.01 -13.54
CA ASN A 300 6.77 25.89 -12.38
C ASN A 300 8.23 26.29 -12.18
N PRO A 301 8.57 27.60 -12.26
CA PRO A 301 9.94 28.08 -12.12
C PRO A 301 10.54 27.90 -10.71
N GLY A 302 9.71 27.63 -9.69
CA GLY A 302 10.14 27.30 -8.32
C GLY A 302 10.42 25.83 -8.09
N ILE A 303 10.36 24.97 -9.13
CA ILE A 303 10.60 23.52 -9.01
C ILE A 303 11.81 23.10 -9.85
N ARG A 304 12.68 22.29 -9.23
CA ARG A 304 13.72 21.52 -9.94
C ARG A 304 13.29 20.05 -10.03
N PHE A 305 12.95 19.59 -11.23
CA PHE A 305 12.57 18.21 -11.46
C PHE A 305 13.80 17.38 -11.85
N HIS A 306 14.11 16.35 -11.06
CA HIS A 306 15.30 15.50 -11.20
C HIS A 306 15.03 14.14 -11.85
N GLY A 307 13.76 13.79 -12.07
CA GLY A 307 13.41 12.44 -12.53
C GLY A 307 13.53 11.39 -11.44
N ALA A 308 13.68 10.12 -11.84
CA ALA A 308 13.82 9.00 -10.91
C ALA A 308 15.23 8.93 -10.33
N ILE A 309 15.33 8.52 -9.05
CA ILE A 309 16.61 8.18 -8.42
C ILE A 309 16.60 6.72 -7.94
N PRO A 310 17.77 6.06 -7.89
CA PRO A 310 17.88 4.73 -7.31
C PRO A 310 17.39 4.68 -5.87
N GLY A 311 16.71 3.60 -5.50
CA GLY A 311 16.11 3.46 -4.17
C GLY A 311 17.10 3.56 -3.00
N ASN A 312 18.36 3.19 -3.21
CA ASN A 312 19.42 3.33 -2.23
C ASN A 312 19.86 4.77 -1.99
N GLN A 313 19.59 5.70 -2.90
CA GLN A 313 19.92 7.13 -2.77
C GLN A 313 18.78 7.94 -2.10
N VAL A 314 17.56 7.42 -2.12
CA VAL A 314 16.37 8.11 -1.57
C VAL A 314 16.62 8.59 -0.13
N ARG A 315 17.18 7.72 0.69
CA ARG A 315 17.43 8.01 2.09
C ARG A 315 18.45 9.12 2.30
N GLU A 316 19.50 9.14 1.50
CA GLU A 316 20.54 10.16 1.57
C GLU A 316 19.98 11.53 1.17
N VAL A 317 19.16 11.59 0.12
CA VAL A 317 18.49 12.83 -0.32
C VAL A 317 17.59 13.38 0.80
N ILE A 318 16.75 12.53 1.40
CA ILE A 318 15.89 12.96 2.53
C ILE A 318 16.75 13.44 3.72
N HIS A 319 17.83 12.74 4.02
CA HIS A 319 18.65 13.04 5.19
C HIS A 319 19.39 14.40 5.07
N ARG A 320 19.80 14.78 3.87
CA ARG A 320 20.48 16.06 3.59
C ARG A 320 19.51 17.25 3.56
N ALA A 321 18.24 17.00 3.29
CA ALA A 321 17.25 18.06 3.22
C ALA A 321 16.89 18.64 4.60
N LYS A 322 16.61 19.93 4.67
CA LYS A 322 16.00 20.56 5.85
C LYS A 322 14.58 20.06 6.03
N ALA A 323 13.83 19.88 4.91
CA ALA A 323 12.49 19.32 4.98
C ALA A 323 12.19 18.35 3.82
N VAL A 324 11.35 17.35 4.12
CA VAL A 324 10.73 16.47 3.14
C VAL A 324 9.23 16.77 3.07
N ILE A 325 8.65 16.73 1.87
CA ILE A 325 7.22 17.04 1.68
C ILE A 325 6.38 15.77 1.71
N HIS A 326 5.29 15.82 2.49
CA HIS A 326 4.10 15.00 2.30
C HIS A 326 2.95 15.88 1.84
N THR A 327 2.22 15.48 0.80
CA THR A 327 1.07 16.25 0.33
C THR A 327 -0.06 15.36 -0.16
N GLU A 328 -1.29 15.82 0.09
CA GLU A 328 -2.54 15.24 -0.39
C GLU A 328 -3.40 16.29 -1.07
N SER A 329 -4.16 15.87 -2.07
CA SER A 329 -4.95 16.78 -2.91
C SER A 329 -6.19 17.32 -2.19
N PHE A 330 -6.52 18.58 -2.45
CA PHE A 330 -7.80 19.21 -2.05
C PHE A 330 -8.96 18.90 -3.02
N ASP A 331 -8.69 18.24 -4.15
CA ASP A 331 -9.76 17.82 -5.07
C ASP A 331 -10.75 16.89 -4.37
N PRO A 332 -12.07 17.17 -4.40
CA PRO A 332 -13.07 16.41 -3.63
C PRO A 332 -13.10 14.91 -3.95
N VAL A 333 -12.85 14.53 -5.20
CA VAL A 333 -12.87 13.11 -5.61
C VAL A 333 -11.62 12.39 -5.12
N ILE A 334 -10.48 13.06 -5.21
CA ILE A 334 -9.19 12.51 -4.74
C ILE A 334 -9.19 12.44 -3.21
N ARG A 335 -9.69 13.47 -2.51
CA ARG A 335 -9.85 13.49 -1.05
C ARG A 335 -10.60 12.27 -0.55
N GLU A 336 -11.74 11.97 -1.17
CA GLU A 336 -12.52 10.79 -0.79
C GLU A 336 -11.74 9.49 -1.01
N ARG A 337 -10.97 9.41 -2.10
CA ARG A 337 -10.15 8.24 -2.42
C ARG A 337 -9.05 7.99 -1.39
N VAL A 338 -8.37 9.04 -0.93
CA VAL A 338 -7.23 8.93 0.00
C VAL A 338 -7.61 9.07 1.46
N ARG A 339 -8.90 9.30 1.75
CA ARG A 339 -9.41 9.64 3.08
C ARG A 339 -8.91 8.73 4.19
N TYR A 340 -8.83 7.43 3.93
CA TYR A 340 -8.39 6.42 4.90
C TYR A 340 -7.05 5.78 4.54
N SER A 341 -6.35 6.32 3.55
CA SER A 341 -5.04 5.82 3.12
C SER A 341 -3.92 6.48 3.93
N LEU A 342 -2.89 5.72 4.24
CA LEU A 342 -1.65 6.25 4.81
C LEU A 342 -0.51 5.99 3.82
N SER A 343 0.19 7.05 3.42
CA SER A 343 1.33 6.93 2.53
C SER A 343 2.46 6.11 3.18
N THR A 344 2.93 5.09 2.49
CA THR A 344 4.02 4.23 2.98
C THR A 344 5.34 4.98 3.17
N LYS A 345 5.50 6.17 2.57
CA LYS A 345 6.69 7.00 2.72
C LYS A 345 6.77 7.73 4.06
N ILE A 346 5.61 7.97 4.70
CA ILE A 346 5.55 8.67 5.98
C ILE A 346 6.44 7.98 7.01
N SER A 347 6.45 6.65 7.06
CA SER A 347 7.27 5.89 7.99
C SER A 347 8.77 6.18 7.84
N ASP A 348 9.26 6.22 6.62
CA ASP A 348 10.68 6.53 6.33
C ASP A 348 11.00 8.01 6.62
N CYS A 349 10.08 8.93 6.28
CA CYS A 349 10.24 10.35 6.54
C CYS A 349 10.28 10.64 8.05
N LEU A 350 9.37 10.06 8.83
CA LEU A 350 9.35 10.20 10.30
C LEU A 350 10.65 9.67 10.94
N ALA A 351 11.21 8.59 10.42
CA ALA A 351 12.44 7.98 10.94
C ALA A 351 13.73 8.71 10.51
N SER A 352 13.66 9.59 9.51
CA SER A 352 14.85 10.17 8.87
C SER A 352 15.61 11.21 9.71
N GLY A 353 14.98 11.79 10.72
CA GLY A 353 15.52 12.94 11.44
C GLY A 353 15.55 14.23 10.59
N THR A 354 14.70 14.30 9.55
CA THR A 354 14.49 15.48 8.70
C THR A 354 13.11 16.05 9.01
N GLY A 355 12.98 17.37 9.05
CA GLY A 355 11.69 18.02 9.20
C GLY A 355 10.73 17.58 8.08
N MET A 356 9.44 17.53 8.38
CA MET A 356 8.42 17.23 7.38
C MET A 356 7.49 18.41 7.22
N LEU A 357 7.25 18.85 5.98
CA LEU A 357 6.15 19.73 5.61
C LEU A 357 5.00 18.88 5.11
N ALA A 358 3.84 18.95 5.77
CA ALA A 358 2.64 18.25 5.35
C ALA A 358 1.57 19.26 4.90
N TYR A 359 1.16 19.16 3.63
CA TYR A 359 0.17 20.07 3.03
C TYR A 359 -0.99 19.28 2.41
N GLY A 360 -2.19 19.50 2.92
CA GLY A 360 -3.38 18.79 2.45
C GLY A 360 -4.58 18.92 3.40
N PRO A 361 -5.74 18.35 3.03
CA PRO A 361 -6.95 18.43 3.84
C PRO A 361 -6.79 17.67 5.16
N ALA A 362 -7.20 18.30 6.28
CA ALA A 362 -7.03 17.78 7.63
C ALA A 362 -7.70 16.39 7.85
N GLU A 363 -8.78 16.11 7.13
CA GLU A 363 -9.51 14.85 7.23
C GLU A 363 -8.88 13.66 6.49
N ALA A 364 -7.84 13.86 5.69
CA ALA A 364 -7.06 12.75 5.14
C ALA A 364 -6.30 12.04 6.26
N ALA A 365 -6.39 10.71 6.34
CA ALA A 365 -5.81 9.94 7.45
C ALA A 365 -4.31 10.21 7.64
N SER A 366 -3.58 10.47 6.56
CA SER A 366 -2.17 10.84 6.61
C SER A 366 -1.93 12.21 7.26
N MET A 367 -2.78 13.20 6.93
CA MET A 367 -2.70 14.54 7.53
C MET A 367 -3.13 14.51 9.00
N ASP A 368 -4.30 13.92 9.31
CA ASP A 368 -4.78 13.73 10.68
C ASP A 368 -3.75 13.03 11.57
N TYR A 369 -3.08 11.99 11.06
CA TYR A 369 -2.03 11.28 11.77
C TYR A 369 -0.84 12.18 12.13
N LEU A 370 -0.38 13.02 11.19
CA LEU A 370 0.73 13.93 11.40
C LEU A 370 0.34 15.09 12.33
N ILE A 371 -0.86 15.65 12.17
CA ILE A 371 -1.40 16.75 13.00
C ILE A 371 -1.53 16.31 14.46
N ARG A 372 -2.24 15.21 14.71
CA ARG A 372 -2.51 14.72 16.09
C ARG A 372 -1.24 14.37 16.87
N ASN A 373 -0.16 14.02 16.16
CA ASN A 373 1.10 13.65 16.79
C ASN A 373 2.15 14.77 16.73
N GLU A 374 1.79 15.96 16.24
CA GLU A 374 2.71 17.10 16.04
C GLU A 374 4.04 16.67 15.39
N ALA A 375 3.96 15.79 14.39
CA ALA A 375 5.11 15.13 13.78
C ALA A 375 5.51 15.73 12.43
N ALA A 376 4.92 16.86 12.05
CA ALA A 376 5.21 17.62 10.84
C ALA A 376 4.82 19.09 11.03
N PHE A 377 5.41 19.95 10.24
CA PHE A 377 4.89 21.29 9.97
C PHE A 377 3.67 21.12 9.06
N THR A 378 2.47 21.41 9.56
CA THR A 378 1.22 21.09 8.87
C THR A 378 0.51 22.34 8.39
N ALA A 379 -0.01 22.28 7.16
CA ALA A 379 -0.86 23.31 6.59
C ALA A 379 -2.08 22.66 5.90
N THR A 380 -3.27 23.15 6.21
CA THR A 380 -4.54 22.66 5.68
C THR A 380 -5.23 23.64 4.76
N SER A 381 -4.61 24.79 4.54
CA SER A 381 -5.02 25.83 3.59
C SER A 381 -3.80 26.54 2.99
N PRO A 382 -3.95 27.28 1.90
CA PRO A 382 -2.89 28.12 1.34
C PRO A 382 -2.39 29.20 2.30
N GLU A 383 -3.25 29.73 3.15
CA GLU A 383 -2.93 30.73 4.15
C GLU A 383 -2.01 30.14 5.21
N GLU A 384 -2.39 28.99 5.80
CA GLU A 384 -1.56 28.25 6.76
C GLU A 384 -0.21 27.85 6.15
N LEU A 385 -0.19 27.49 4.85
CA LEU A 385 1.06 27.16 4.17
C LEU A 385 2.05 28.33 4.17
N ARG A 386 1.58 29.56 3.90
CA ARG A 386 2.41 30.78 3.94
C ARG A 386 2.91 31.10 5.36
N GLU A 387 2.13 30.77 6.38
CA GLU A 387 2.53 30.96 7.79
C GLU A 387 3.57 29.92 8.26
N VAL A 388 3.42 28.66 7.80
CA VAL A 388 4.24 27.54 8.25
C VAL A 388 5.62 27.54 7.56
N LEU A 389 5.69 27.93 6.29
CA LEU A 389 6.94 27.92 5.52
C LEU A 389 8.07 28.72 6.19
N PRO A 390 7.90 29.98 6.58
CA PRO A 390 8.96 30.73 7.27
C PRO A 390 9.37 30.06 8.58
N ARG A 391 8.43 29.56 9.38
CA ARG A 391 8.69 28.92 10.68
C ARG A 391 9.55 27.68 10.52
N LEU A 392 9.29 26.86 9.52
CA LEU A 392 10.08 25.65 9.22
C LEU A 392 11.58 25.97 9.03
N PHE A 393 11.90 27.14 8.47
CA PHE A 393 13.29 27.52 8.16
C PHE A 393 13.93 28.38 9.24
N THR A 394 13.15 29.10 10.07
CA THR A 394 13.67 30.09 11.03
C THR A 394 13.47 29.71 12.50
N ASP A 395 12.45 28.93 12.85
CA ASP A 395 12.21 28.50 14.23
C ASP A 395 12.89 27.16 14.54
N GLU A 396 14.15 27.25 14.93
CA GLU A 396 14.95 26.05 15.21
C GLU A 396 14.44 25.28 16.45
N ALA A 397 13.79 25.95 17.41
CA ALA A 397 13.23 25.28 18.57
C ALA A 397 12.00 24.45 18.20
N GLU A 398 11.10 25.02 17.41
CA GLU A 398 9.95 24.29 16.87
C GLU A 398 10.40 23.16 15.95
N TYR A 399 11.39 23.41 15.07
CA TYR A 399 11.95 22.41 14.18
C TYR A 399 12.45 21.16 14.95
N ARG A 400 13.26 21.37 15.99
CA ARG A 400 13.77 20.27 16.81
C ARG A 400 12.65 19.50 17.51
N ARG A 401 11.67 20.20 18.07
CA ARG A 401 10.52 19.60 18.74
C ARG A 401 9.75 18.70 17.78
N ILE A 402 9.44 19.17 16.57
CA ILE A 402 8.71 18.40 15.55
C ILE A 402 9.51 17.19 15.09
N VAL A 403 10.82 17.34 14.84
CA VAL A 403 11.68 16.22 14.45
C VAL A 403 11.75 15.15 15.54
N GLU A 404 11.86 15.54 16.82
CA GLU A 404 11.86 14.56 17.91
C GLU A 404 10.50 13.86 18.08
N ASN A 405 9.40 14.57 17.92
CA ASN A 405 8.06 13.96 17.89
C ASN A 405 7.95 12.95 16.72
N ALA A 406 8.44 13.31 15.54
CA ALA A 406 8.45 12.43 14.37
C ALA A 406 9.25 11.14 14.63
N LYS A 407 10.46 11.26 15.19
CA LYS A 407 11.28 10.10 15.56
C LYS A 407 10.62 9.24 16.64
N ALA A 408 10.03 9.86 17.66
CA ALA A 408 9.30 9.15 18.72
C ALA A 408 8.11 8.37 18.14
N LEU A 409 7.35 9.00 17.25
CA LEU A 409 6.24 8.38 16.54
C LEU A 409 6.69 7.22 15.65
N ALA A 410 7.81 7.39 14.93
CA ALA A 410 8.41 6.33 14.13
C ALA A 410 8.81 5.13 15.01
N ARG A 411 9.47 5.37 16.14
CA ARG A 411 9.85 4.30 17.09
C ARG A 411 8.65 3.61 17.69
N LYS A 412 7.55 4.31 17.93
CA LYS A 412 6.30 3.75 18.49
C LYS A 412 5.58 2.87 17.49
N ASN A 413 5.35 3.37 16.26
CA ASN A 413 4.41 2.76 15.31
C ASN A 413 5.07 2.08 14.12
N HIS A 414 6.29 2.48 13.72
CA HIS A 414 6.87 2.10 12.44
C HIS A 414 8.12 1.22 12.55
N ARG A 415 8.37 0.62 13.70
CA ARG A 415 9.44 -0.36 13.84
C ARG A 415 9.12 -1.64 13.07
N PRO A 416 10.05 -2.17 12.26
CA PRO A 416 9.84 -3.44 11.55
C PRO A 416 9.48 -4.60 12.47
N GLU A 417 10.05 -4.64 13.67
CA GLU A 417 9.79 -5.66 14.70
C GLU A 417 8.33 -5.61 15.15
N THR A 418 7.84 -4.42 15.53
CA THR A 418 6.46 -4.23 15.99
C THR A 418 5.45 -4.60 14.89
N THR A 419 5.72 -4.17 13.65
CA THR A 419 4.90 -4.53 12.49
C THR A 419 4.82 -6.05 12.30
N ARG A 420 5.96 -6.74 12.34
CA ARG A 420 6.02 -8.21 12.26
C ARG A 420 5.27 -8.90 13.39
N GLU A 421 5.51 -8.46 14.63
CA GLU A 421 4.86 -9.04 15.81
C GLU A 421 3.35 -8.88 15.75
N THR A 422 2.84 -7.75 15.30
CA THR A 422 1.40 -7.52 15.11
C THR A 422 0.80 -8.51 14.12
N VAL A 423 1.42 -8.69 12.95
CA VAL A 423 0.95 -9.66 11.95
C VAL A 423 1.04 -11.09 12.48
N ARG A 424 2.17 -11.44 13.11
CA ARG A 424 2.40 -12.77 13.69
C ARG A 424 1.39 -13.10 14.77
N GLY A 425 1.15 -12.16 15.69
CA GLY A 425 0.16 -12.30 16.75
C GLY A 425 -1.24 -12.54 16.20
N ALA A 426 -1.66 -11.71 15.22
CA ALA A 426 -2.97 -11.84 14.59
C ALA A 426 -3.16 -13.21 13.90
N LEU A 427 -2.14 -13.70 13.20
CA LEU A 427 -2.19 -14.99 12.52
C LEU A 427 -2.15 -16.17 13.50
N ALA A 428 -1.31 -16.10 14.54
CA ALA A 428 -1.23 -17.14 15.56
C ALA A 428 -2.54 -17.26 16.36
N GLU A 429 -3.14 -16.14 16.76
CA GLU A 429 -4.42 -16.13 17.48
C GLU A 429 -5.58 -16.63 16.60
N ALA A 430 -5.58 -16.29 15.31
CA ALA A 430 -6.55 -16.81 14.36
C ALA A 430 -6.40 -18.32 14.19
N ALA A 431 -5.17 -18.84 13.99
CA ALA A 431 -4.88 -20.26 13.86
C ALA A 431 -5.27 -21.06 15.13
N ALA A 432 -5.15 -20.45 16.32
CA ALA A 432 -5.58 -21.05 17.57
C ALA A 432 -7.11 -21.02 17.80
N GLY A 433 -7.89 -20.51 16.85
CA GLY A 433 -9.36 -20.42 16.92
C GLY A 433 -9.91 -19.31 17.79
N LYS A 434 -9.09 -18.33 18.17
CA LYS A 434 -9.53 -17.15 18.94
C LYS A 434 -10.17 -16.13 17.98
N ARG A 435 -11.49 -16.01 18.02
CA ARG A 435 -12.22 -14.87 17.39
C ARG A 435 -12.36 -13.76 18.44
N GLU A 436 -12.06 -12.52 18.05
CA GLU A 436 -12.38 -11.32 18.85
C GLU A 436 -13.81 -10.85 18.62
#